data_1be160e16beda4aa7bf23990ef4007fb
#
_entry.id   1be160e16beda4aa7bf23990ef4007fb
#
_cell.length_a   1.000
_cell.length_b   1.000
_cell.length_c   1.000
_cell.angle_alpha   90.00
_cell.angle_beta   90.00
_cell.angle_gamma   90.00
#
_symmetry.space_group_name_H-M   'P 1'
#
loop_
_entity.id
_entity.type
_entity.pdbx_description
1 polymer ?
#
loop_
_entity_poly.entity_id
_entity_poly.type
_entity_poly.pdbx_seq_one_letter_code
_entity_poly.pdbx_strand_id
1 'polypeptide(L)'
;MNTKALLDFVTQVQADRLGVEAIAVADEQQLLFEHHFVPGFARNIYSHTKSFTSTAVGFAISEGLLSLDDRPAACFPESLPADVDPAWDSVTLRDCLMMSSGVGQPLLMMNQRWAGEGFPDYLKYLFAHPLLRAPGTQHCYNNGDTYLCGRMVEKATGKTLIAYLFEKMFAPMEMGYPTWEMDPMGHSFGASGLYLTIGNMIKLGQLYLGQGRWKGQQLLDPAWVHAAGAKQISTEGPEDRWLCGYGYQFWKLGYPGAFRADGAYGQITAILPEKGYAVSIQCPESGDFE
;
A
#
# COMPACT_ATOMS: atom_id res chain seq x y z
N MET A 1 6.79 -25.62 8.21
CA MET A 1 7.77 -24.78 7.49
C MET A 1 9.01 -25.61 7.14
N ASN A 2 9.60 -25.46 5.96
CA ASN A 2 10.84 -26.16 5.57
C ASN A 2 12.06 -25.32 5.96
N THR A 3 12.62 -25.58 7.15
CA THR A 3 13.80 -24.87 7.68
C THR A 3 15.01 -24.94 6.73
N LYS A 4 15.18 -26.08 6.02
CA LYS A 4 16.25 -26.23 5.05
C LYS A 4 16.12 -25.21 3.91
N ALA A 5 14.93 -25.00 3.36
CA ALA A 5 14.70 -24.03 2.29
C ALA A 5 15.02 -22.57 2.73
N LEU A 6 14.78 -22.23 4.00
CA LEU A 6 15.13 -20.90 4.53
C LEU A 6 16.66 -20.74 4.68
N LEU A 7 17.35 -21.77 5.17
CA LEU A 7 18.80 -21.75 5.28
C LEU A 7 19.46 -21.73 3.90
N ASP A 8 18.93 -22.50 2.95
CA ASP A 8 19.39 -22.49 1.55
C ASP A 8 19.21 -21.08 0.95
N PHE A 9 18.08 -20.39 1.21
CA PHE A 9 17.86 -19.01 0.79
C PHE A 9 18.90 -18.05 1.41
N VAL A 10 19.13 -18.12 2.71
CA VAL A 10 20.16 -17.28 3.38
C VAL A 10 21.53 -17.50 2.76
N THR A 11 21.89 -18.76 2.53
CA THR A 11 23.18 -19.12 1.90
C THR A 11 23.27 -18.56 0.48
N GLN A 12 22.18 -18.67 -0.31
CA GLN A 12 22.13 -18.18 -1.68
C GLN A 12 22.27 -16.64 -1.73
N VAL A 13 21.55 -15.90 -0.87
CA VAL A 13 21.68 -14.44 -0.76
C VAL A 13 23.13 -14.02 -0.53
N GLN A 14 23.84 -14.71 0.38
CA GLN A 14 25.24 -14.43 0.66
C GLN A 14 26.18 -14.80 -0.48
N ALA A 15 25.98 -15.99 -1.08
CA ALA A 15 26.81 -16.50 -2.16
C ALA A 15 26.72 -15.63 -3.42
N ASP A 16 25.51 -15.24 -3.80
CA ASP A 16 25.23 -14.44 -5.00
C ASP A 16 25.32 -12.93 -4.75
N ARG A 17 25.58 -12.52 -3.50
CA ARG A 17 25.62 -11.11 -3.07
C ARG A 17 24.35 -10.35 -3.45
N LEU A 18 23.19 -10.99 -3.28
CA LEU A 18 21.91 -10.34 -3.52
C LEU A 18 21.71 -9.22 -2.51
N GLY A 19 21.17 -8.09 -2.98
CA GLY A 19 20.94 -6.91 -2.15
C GLY A 19 19.77 -7.09 -1.17
N VAL A 20 19.78 -8.15 -0.34
CA VAL A 20 18.79 -8.37 0.71
C VAL A 20 19.37 -7.98 2.05
N GLU A 21 18.70 -7.12 2.81
CA GLU A 21 19.09 -6.69 4.15
C GLU A 21 18.45 -7.52 5.25
N ALA A 22 17.20 -7.91 5.06
CA ALA A 22 16.48 -8.75 6.01
C ALA A 22 15.36 -9.53 5.34
N ILE A 23 15.02 -10.67 5.95
CA ILE A 23 13.84 -11.47 5.60
C ILE A 23 13.10 -11.86 6.88
N ALA A 24 11.77 -11.83 6.83
CA ALA A 24 10.90 -12.38 7.87
C ALA A 24 9.84 -13.30 7.26
N VAL A 25 9.53 -14.39 7.96
CA VAL A 25 8.47 -15.33 7.61
C VAL A 25 7.59 -15.53 8.83
N ALA A 26 6.28 -15.44 8.64
CA ALA A 26 5.30 -15.60 9.70
C ALA A 26 4.11 -16.45 9.23
N ASP A 27 3.46 -17.12 10.17
CA ASP A 27 2.08 -17.56 10.01
C ASP A 27 1.12 -16.52 10.63
N GLU A 28 -0.16 -16.82 10.70
CA GLU A 28 -1.16 -15.90 11.23
C GLU A 28 -1.01 -15.63 12.74
N GLN A 29 -0.25 -16.45 13.48
CA GLN A 29 -0.14 -16.40 14.94
C GLN A 29 1.21 -15.88 15.42
N GLN A 30 2.30 -16.21 14.70
CA GLN A 30 3.64 -15.96 15.19
C GLN A 30 4.65 -15.71 14.07
N LEU A 31 5.73 -15.02 14.43
CA LEU A 31 6.93 -14.94 13.63
C LEU A 31 7.64 -16.30 13.68
N LEU A 32 7.87 -16.91 12.51
CA LEU A 32 8.48 -18.23 12.38
C LEU A 32 9.97 -18.17 12.09
N PHE A 33 10.40 -17.10 11.41
CA PHE A 33 11.78 -16.90 11.02
C PHE A 33 12.04 -15.41 10.78
N GLU A 34 13.17 -14.93 11.26
CA GLU A 34 13.70 -13.62 10.93
C GLU A 34 15.23 -13.73 10.81
N HIS A 35 15.78 -13.15 9.76
CA HIS A 35 17.23 -13.10 9.53
C HIS A 35 17.61 -11.72 9.01
N HIS A 36 18.68 -11.18 9.57
CA HIS A 36 19.28 -9.92 9.20
C HIS A 36 20.66 -10.14 8.61
N PHE A 37 20.87 -9.67 7.38
CA PHE A 37 22.19 -9.65 6.73
C PHE A 37 22.99 -8.40 7.11
N VAL A 38 22.32 -7.36 7.59
CA VAL A 38 22.87 -6.12 8.14
C VAL A 38 22.14 -5.78 9.45
N PRO A 39 22.67 -4.91 10.32
CA PRO A 39 21.94 -4.48 11.52
C PRO A 39 20.56 -3.94 11.19
N GLY A 40 19.54 -4.40 11.94
CA GLY A 40 18.15 -4.03 11.68
C GLY A 40 17.86 -2.56 11.97
N PHE A 41 17.15 -1.90 11.07
CA PHE A 41 16.66 -0.52 11.22
C PHE A 41 15.40 -0.29 10.38
N ALA A 42 14.71 0.83 10.59
CA ALA A 42 13.55 1.21 9.80
C ALA A 42 14.00 1.75 8.44
N ARG A 43 13.46 1.20 7.38
CA ARG A 43 13.61 1.65 5.99
C ARG A 43 12.37 2.36 5.51
N ASN A 44 12.53 3.30 4.57
CA ASN A 44 11.42 3.71 3.71
C ASN A 44 10.91 2.49 2.94
N ILE A 45 9.66 2.13 3.14
CA ILE A 45 9.05 0.99 2.44
C ILE A 45 8.42 1.38 1.09
N TYR A 46 8.63 2.62 0.64
CA TYR A 46 8.16 3.13 -0.64
C TYR A 46 6.68 2.80 -0.89
N SER A 47 6.34 2.29 -2.08
CA SER A 47 4.96 2.00 -2.48
C SER A 47 4.29 0.89 -1.68
N HIS A 48 5.03 0.08 -0.92
CA HIS A 48 4.45 -0.85 0.06
C HIS A 48 3.56 -0.10 1.08
N THR A 49 3.85 1.18 1.32
CA THR A 49 3.04 2.13 2.12
C THR A 49 1.57 2.15 1.68
N LYS A 50 1.29 2.02 0.38
CA LYS A 50 -0.07 2.05 -0.19
C LYS A 50 -0.99 1.01 0.43
N SER A 51 -0.46 -0.15 0.77
CA SER A 51 -1.23 -1.22 1.41
C SER A 51 -1.63 -0.86 2.85
N PHE A 52 -0.84 -0.05 3.55
CA PHE A 52 -1.24 0.52 4.85
C PHE A 52 -2.33 1.59 4.68
N THR A 53 -2.25 2.41 3.65
CA THR A 53 -3.33 3.38 3.33
C THR A 53 -4.63 2.64 2.98
N SER A 54 -4.57 1.57 2.20
CA SER A 54 -5.72 0.70 1.94
C SER A 54 -6.30 0.12 3.24
N THR A 55 -5.44 -0.32 4.14
CA THR A 55 -5.86 -0.84 5.45
C THR A 55 -6.60 0.23 6.27
N ALA A 56 -6.14 1.49 6.23
CA ALA A 56 -6.84 2.62 6.87
C ALA A 56 -8.22 2.87 6.26
N VAL A 57 -8.34 2.78 4.93
CA VAL A 57 -9.65 2.85 4.25
C VAL A 57 -10.56 1.72 4.74
N GLY A 58 -10.04 0.50 4.87
CA GLY A 58 -10.79 -0.65 5.39
C GLY A 58 -11.33 -0.41 6.81
N PHE A 59 -10.53 0.15 7.70
CA PHE A 59 -11.00 0.55 9.03
C PHE A 59 -12.10 1.61 8.96
N ALA A 60 -11.91 2.67 8.15
CA ALA A 60 -12.88 3.75 8.04
C ALA A 60 -14.22 3.26 7.45
N ILE A 61 -14.19 2.34 6.49
CA ILE A 61 -15.41 1.70 5.94
C ILE A 61 -16.09 0.84 7.01
N SER A 62 -15.34 0.05 7.77
CA SER A 62 -15.89 -0.78 8.84
C SER A 62 -16.53 0.04 9.96
N GLU A 63 -16.09 1.28 10.16
CA GLU A 63 -16.67 2.25 11.10
C GLU A 63 -17.84 3.05 10.50
N GLY A 64 -18.18 2.84 9.23
CA GLY A 64 -19.23 3.58 8.53
C GLY A 64 -18.88 5.04 8.22
N LEU A 65 -17.60 5.38 8.26
CA LEU A 65 -17.10 6.74 7.99
C LEU A 65 -16.85 7.00 6.51
N LEU A 66 -16.61 5.94 5.74
CA LEU A 66 -16.41 5.98 4.29
C LEU A 66 -17.19 4.85 3.60
N SER A 67 -17.46 5.05 2.32
CA SER A 67 -17.98 4.07 1.38
C SER A 67 -17.08 3.98 0.15
N LEU A 68 -17.03 2.81 -0.48
CA LEU A 68 -16.32 2.65 -1.75
C LEU A 68 -16.87 3.54 -2.87
N ASP A 69 -18.12 3.99 -2.74
CA ASP A 69 -18.79 4.84 -3.72
C ASP A 69 -18.65 6.36 -3.40
N ASP A 70 -17.96 6.71 -2.30
CA ASP A 70 -17.64 8.10 -2.00
C ASP A 70 -16.70 8.68 -3.06
N ARG A 71 -16.89 9.97 -3.35
CA ARG A 71 -16.23 10.66 -4.47
C ARG A 71 -15.23 11.68 -3.94
N PRO A 72 -13.95 11.61 -4.34
CA PRO A 72 -12.94 12.59 -3.93
C PRO A 72 -13.34 14.04 -4.26
N ALA A 73 -13.91 14.30 -5.43
CA ALA A 73 -14.37 15.64 -5.81
C ALA A 73 -15.46 16.19 -4.87
N ALA A 74 -16.39 15.35 -4.44
CA ALA A 74 -17.42 15.73 -3.46
C ALA A 74 -16.84 15.91 -2.04
N CYS A 75 -15.78 15.16 -1.71
CA CYS A 75 -15.09 15.32 -0.43
C CYS A 75 -14.29 16.63 -0.36
N PHE A 76 -13.73 17.11 -1.46
CA PHE A 76 -12.82 18.27 -1.48
C PHE A 76 -13.25 19.36 -2.48
N PRO A 77 -14.50 19.88 -2.39
CA PRO A 77 -15.00 20.89 -3.34
C PRO A 77 -14.15 22.17 -3.32
N GLU A 78 -13.52 22.49 -2.19
CA GLU A 78 -12.62 23.64 -2.01
C GLU A 78 -11.30 23.54 -2.79
N SER A 79 -10.93 22.33 -3.22
CA SER A 79 -9.69 22.06 -3.98
C SER A 79 -9.94 21.95 -5.49
N LEU A 80 -11.18 22.01 -5.95
CA LEU A 80 -11.51 21.92 -7.36
C LEU A 80 -11.16 23.23 -8.07
N PRO A 81 -10.40 23.21 -9.17
CA PRO A 81 -10.21 24.41 -9.99
C PRO A 81 -11.52 24.80 -10.72
N ALA A 82 -11.62 26.05 -11.15
CA ALA A 82 -12.83 26.56 -11.82
C ALA A 82 -13.12 25.83 -13.15
N ASP A 83 -12.10 25.29 -13.79
CA ASP A 83 -12.12 24.57 -15.05
C ASP A 83 -11.87 23.06 -14.87
N VAL A 84 -12.20 22.51 -13.70
CA VAL A 84 -12.07 21.09 -13.41
C VAL A 84 -12.78 20.24 -14.47
N ASP A 85 -12.14 19.15 -14.90
CA ASP A 85 -12.80 18.17 -15.78
C ASP A 85 -14.04 17.60 -15.08
N PRO A 86 -15.25 17.75 -15.65
CA PRO A 86 -16.49 17.24 -15.04
C PRO A 86 -16.48 15.73 -14.77
N ALA A 87 -15.63 14.97 -15.45
CA ALA A 87 -15.49 13.53 -15.23
C ALA A 87 -15.01 13.19 -13.80
N TRP A 88 -14.35 14.12 -13.10
CA TRP A 88 -13.99 13.94 -11.68
C TRP A 88 -15.21 13.69 -10.77
N ASP A 89 -16.39 14.18 -11.15
CA ASP A 89 -17.62 13.91 -10.41
C ASP A 89 -18.05 12.45 -10.43
N SER A 90 -17.47 11.63 -11.31
CA SER A 90 -17.75 10.20 -11.42
C SER A 90 -16.69 9.30 -10.77
N VAL A 91 -15.52 9.85 -10.43
CA VAL A 91 -14.46 9.09 -9.77
C VAL A 91 -14.87 8.72 -8.35
N THR A 92 -14.70 7.45 -7.99
CA THR A 92 -15.02 6.92 -6.67
C THR A 92 -13.76 6.55 -5.89
N LEU A 93 -13.89 6.37 -4.57
CA LEU A 93 -12.84 5.81 -3.71
C LEU A 93 -12.39 4.43 -4.22
N ARG A 94 -13.32 3.63 -4.74
CA ARG A 94 -13.04 2.33 -5.38
C ARG A 94 -12.08 2.49 -6.54
N ASP A 95 -12.32 3.45 -7.43
CA ASP A 95 -11.47 3.69 -8.60
C ASP A 95 -10.07 4.10 -8.20
N CYS A 96 -9.94 4.96 -7.18
CA CYS A 96 -8.64 5.34 -6.62
C CYS A 96 -7.90 4.13 -5.99
N LEU A 97 -8.60 3.27 -5.24
CA LEU A 97 -8.02 2.06 -4.66
C LEU A 97 -7.50 1.07 -5.72
N MET A 98 -8.13 1.02 -6.88
CA MET A 98 -7.75 0.17 -8.01
C MET A 98 -6.73 0.82 -8.96
N MET A 99 -6.27 2.06 -8.68
CA MET A 99 -5.42 2.81 -9.61
C MET A 99 -6.10 3.03 -10.98
N SER A 100 -7.36 3.42 -10.96
CA SER A 100 -8.19 3.57 -12.16
C SER A 100 -9.08 4.81 -12.14
N SER A 101 -8.62 5.89 -11.48
CA SER A 101 -9.34 7.18 -11.48
C SER A 101 -9.58 7.76 -12.88
N GLY A 102 -8.78 7.34 -13.86
CA GLY A 102 -8.87 7.82 -15.23
C GLY A 102 -7.84 8.87 -15.61
N VAL A 103 -6.96 9.30 -14.71
CA VAL A 103 -5.86 10.28 -15.01
C VAL A 103 -4.96 9.82 -16.16
N GLY A 104 -4.84 8.51 -16.40
CA GLY A 104 -4.18 7.93 -17.57
C GLY A 104 -2.66 8.17 -17.65
N GLN A 105 -2.07 8.70 -16.60
CA GLN A 105 -0.62 8.92 -16.47
C GLN A 105 -0.19 8.88 -14.99
N PRO A 106 1.07 8.52 -14.69
CA PRO A 106 1.60 8.57 -13.33
C PRO A 106 1.63 10.01 -12.81
N LEU A 107 1.01 10.28 -11.64
CA LEU A 107 1.02 11.58 -10.97
C LEU A 107 1.61 11.45 -9.57
N LEU A 108 2.26 12.52 -9.09
CA LEU A 108 2.94 12.62 -7.79
C LEU A 108 4.00 11.53 -7.60
N MET A 109 4.63 11.07 -8.68
CA MET A 109 5.77 10.16 -8.58
C MET A 109 6.96 10.86 -7.92
N MET A 110 7.91 10.09 -7.41
CA MET A 110 9.02 10.62 -6.62
C MET A 110 9.81 11.74 -7.35
N ASN A 111 10.17 11.52 -8.61
CA ASN A 111 10.86 12.49 -9.44
C ASN A 111 10.04 13.78 -9.67
N GLN A 112 8.73 13.66 -9.86
CA GLN A 112 7.84 14.80 -10.02
C GLN A 112 7.78 15.65 -8.74
N ARG A 113 7.58 15.01 -7.58
CA ARG A 113 7.57 15.71 -6.28
C ARG A 113 8.91 16.38 -5.96
N TRP A 114 10.03 15.75 -6.29
CA TRP A 114 11.36 16.37 -6.17
C TRP A 114 11.57 17.55 -7.11
N ALA A 115 10.92 17.53 -8.27
CA ALA A 115 10.88 18.68 -9.19
C ALA A 115 9.90 19.80 -8.74
N GLY A 116 9.16 19.59 -7.63
CA GLY A 116 8.20 20.55 -7.11
C GLY A 116 6.82 20.48 -7.76
N GLU A 117 6.54 19.47 -8.58
CA GLU A 117 5.21 19.30 -9.18
C GLU A 117 4.15 19.10 -8.08
N GLY A 118 3.03 19.83 -8.21
CA GLY A 118 1.92 19.79 -7.24
C GLY A 118 2.13 20.64 -5.99
N PHE A 119 3.31 21.27 -5.81
CA PHE A 119 3.57 22.13 -4.65
C PHE A 119 2.74 23.43 -4.71
N PRO A 120 2.16 23.91 -3.58
CA PRO A 120 2.15 23.24 -2.28
C PRO A 120 0.93 22.33 -2.05
N ASP A 121 -0.06 22.30 -2.95
CA ASP A 121 -1.37 21.66 -2.76
C ASP A 121 -1.58 20.52 -3.76
N TYR A 122 -1.34 19.31 -3.31
CA TYR A 122 -1.45 18.10 -4.14
C TYR A 122 -2.89 17.79 -4.56
N LEU A 123 -3.92 18.18 -3.78
CA LEU A 123 -5.31 18.00 -4.20
C LEU A 123 -5.63 18.89 -5.41
N LYS A 124 -5.28 20.19 -5.35
CA LYS A 124 -5.47 21.10 -6.49
C LYS A 124 -4.70 20.65 -7.72
N TYR A 125 -3.46 20.17 -7.52
CA TYR A 125 -2.66 19.62 -8.61
C TYR A 125 -3.37 18.44 -9.28
N LEU A 126 -3.88 17.49 -8.51
CA LEU A 126 -4.56 16.31 -9.05
C LEU A 126 -5.83 16.69 -9.80
N PHE A 127 -6.70 17.52 -9.21
CA PHE A 127 -7.95 17.93 -9.84
C PHE A 127 -7.77 18.85 -11.07
N ALA A 128 -6.61 19.47 -11.23
CA ALA A 128 -6.27 20.24 -12.44
C ALA A 128 -5.92 19.33 -13.64
N HIS A 129 -5.72 18.03 -13.43
CA HIS A 129 -5.45 17.09 -14.52
C HIS A 129 -6.75 16.58 -15.12
N PRO A 130 -6.91 16.60 -16.46
CA PRO A 130 -8.05 15.97 -17.11
C PRO A 130 -7.98 14.45 -17.00
N LEU A 131 -9.15 13.81 -17.03
CA LEU A 131 -9.22 12.35 -17.09
C LEU A 131 -9.08 11.89 -18.54
N LEU A 132 -8.06 11.09 -18.81
CA LEU A 132 -7.76 10.57 -20.14
C LEU A 132 -8.47 9.26 -20.44
N ARG A 133 -9.08 8.65 -19.40
CA ARG A 133 -9.83 7.40 -19.46
C ARG A 133 -11.10 7.51 -18.61
N ALA A 134 -12.10 6.70 -18.92
CA ALA A 134 -13.25 6.58 -18.05
C ALA A 134 -12.84 5.95 -16.70
N PRO A 135 -13.29 6.52 -15.56
CA PRO A 135 -13.00 5.94 -14.24
C PRO A 135 -13.39 4.45 -14.14
N GLY A 136 -12.59 3.68 -13.46
CA GLY A 136 -12.80 2.24 -13.23
C GLY A 136 -12.49 1.33 -14.42
N THR A 137 -12.04 1.86 -15.57
CA THR A 137 -11.93 1.05 -16.81
C THR A 137 -10.51 0.56 -17.10
N GLN A 138 -9.49 1.30 -16.71
CA GLN A 138 -8.11 0.99 -17.02
C GLN A 138 -7.19 1.28 -15.83
N HIS A 139 -6.37 0.32 -15.47
CA HIS A 139 -5.33 0.49 -14.47
C HIS A 139 -4.24 1.46 -14.99
N CYS A 140 -3.88 2.44 -14.16
CA CYS A 140 -2.75 3.34 -14.40
C CYS A 140 -2.08 3.63 -13.07
N TYR A 141 -0.96 2.96 -12.81
CA TYR A 141 -0.27 3.08 -11.53
C TYR A 141 0.23 4.51 -11.29
N ASN A 142 -0.25 5.14 -10.21
CA ASN A 142 0.13 6.50 -9.83
C ASN A 142 0.03 6.71 -8.31
N ASN A 143 0.74 7.71 -7.79
CA ASN A 143 0.68 8.05 -6.36
C ASN A 143 -0.52 8.92 -6.02
N GLY A 144 -1.08 9.64 -6.99
CA GLY A 144 -2.20 10.55 -6.80
C GLY A 144 -3.45 9.82 -6.29
N ASP A 145 -3.79 8.68 -6.88
CA ASP A 145 -4.95 7.88 -6.48
C ASP A 145 -4.84 7.43 -5.02
N THR A 146 -3.66 6.97 -4.59
CA THR A 146 -3.46 6.59 -3.19
C THR A 146 -3.48 7.79 -2.26
N TYR A 147 -2.91 8.93 -2.69
CA TYR A 147 -2.96 10.16 -1.92
C TYR A 147 -4.42 10.60 -1.69
N LEU A 148 -5.28 10.54 -2.72
CA LEU A 148 -6.72 10.79 -2.57
C LEU A 148 -7.35 9.86 -1.54
N CYS A 149 -7.05 8.56 -1.57
CA CYS A 149 -7.54 7.61 -0.57
C CYS A 149 -7.15 8.02 0.86
N GLY A 150 -5.88 8.36 1.09
CA GLY A 150 -5.39 8.81 2.39
C GLY A 150 -6.06 10.09 2.86
N ARG A 151 -6.20 11.08 1.97
CA ARG A 151 -6.88 12.36 2.28
C ARG A 151 -8.36 12.18 2.62
N MET A 152 -9.06 11.25 1.95
CA MET A 152 -10.44 10.92 2.28
C MET A 152 -10.55 10.31 3.69
N VAL A 153 -9.62 9.42 4.07
CA VAL A 153 -9.54 8.90 5.44
C VAL A 153 -9.31 10.04 6.44
N GLU A 154 -8.36 10.94 6.18
CA GLU A 154 -8.08 12.08 7.08
C GLU A 154 -9.30 12.98 7.24
N LYS A 155 -10.01 13.29 6.15
CA LYS A 155 -11.24 14.11 6.19
C LYS A 155 -12.36 13.43 6.98
N ALA A 156 -12.58 12.14 6.75
CA ALA A 156 -13.64 11.38 7.40
C ALA A 156 -13.40 11.16 8.89
N THR A 157 -12.14 11.00 9.30
CA THR A 157 -11.77 10.70 10.68
C THR A 157 -11.40 11.94 11.50
N GLY A 158 -11.10 13.07 10.85
CA GLY A 158 -10.56 14.28 11.49
C GLY A 158 -9.13 14.11 12.04
N LYS A 159 -8.41 13.05 11.65
CA LYS A 159 -7.06 12.71 12.10
C LYS A 159 -6.12 12.61 10.90
N THR A 160 -4.82 12.85 11.11
CA THR A 160 -3.84 12.47 10.09
C THR A 160 -3.86 10.96 9.89
N LEU A 161 -3.55 10.49 8.68
CA LEU A 161 -3.57 9.06 8.34
C LEU A 161 -2.67 8.25 9.28
N ILE A 162 -1.49 8.78 9.63
CA ILE A 162 -0.59 8.12 10.57
C ILE A 162 -1.19 8.03 11.98
N ALA A 163 -1.86 9.06 12.47
CA ALA A 163 -2.49 9.06 13.79
C ALA A 163 -3.66 8.08 13.84
N TYR A 164 -4.47 8.04 12.78
CA TYR A 164 -5.57 7.09 12.68
C TYR A 164 -5.07 5.63 12.64
N LEU A 165 -4.08 5.33 11.80
CA LEU A 165 -3.48 3.99 11.76
C LEU A 165 -2.74 3.63 13.05
N PHE A 166 -2.17 4.60 13.76
CA PHE A 166 -1.57 4.32 15.06
C PHE A 166 -2.59 3.75 16.03
N GLU A 167 -3.76 4.34 16.12
CA GLU A 167 -4.84 3.85 17.01
C GLU A 167 -5.41 2.52 16.57
N LYS A 168 -5.62 2.33 15.26
CA LYS A 168 -6.31 1.16 14.73
C LYS A 168 -5.43 -0.06 14.49
N MET A 169 -4.15 0.17 14.20
CA MET A 169 -3.24 -0.90 13.79
C MET A 169 -1.91 -0.87 14.53
N PHE A 170 -1.18 0.25 14.50
CA PHE A 170 0.22 0.23 14.96
C PHE A 170 0.33 -0.01 16.46
N ALA A 171 -0.49 0.64 17.28
CA ALA A 171 -0.47 0.42 18.73
C ALA A 171 -1.03 -0.97 19.11
N PRO A 172 -2.19 -1.44 18.63
CA PRO A 172 -2.68 -2.79 18.93
C PRO A 172 -1.72 -3.90 18.47
N MET A 173 -0.99 -3.67 17.38
CA MET A 173 -0.02 -4.64 16.83
C MET A 173 1.41 -4.41 17.35
N GLU A 174 1.59 -3.55 18.35
CA GLU A 174 2.90 -3.30 18.99
C GLU A 174 3.98 -2.90 17.95
N MET A 175 3.62 -2.04 16.99
CA MET A 175 4.52 -1.58 15.93
C MET A 175 5.29 -0.30 16.30
N GLY A 176 4.93 0.35 17.42
CA GLY A 176 5.41 1.68 17.77
C GLY A 176 4.79 2.78 16.89
N TYR A 177 5.25 4.01 17.08
CA TYR A 177 4.82 5.15 16.24
C TYR A 177 5.85 5.34 15.12
N PRO A 178 5.53 5.01 13.86
CA PRO A 178 6.49 5.07 12.76
C PRO A 178 6.73 6.51 12.28
N THR A 179 7.77 6.71 11.49
CA THR A 179 7.96 7.92 10.69
C THR A 179 7.21 7.78 9.37
N TRP A 180 6.54 8.85 8.94
CA TRP A 180 5.86 8.89 7.64
C TRP A 180 6.05 10.25 6.96
N GLU A 181 6.33 10.23 5.67
CA GLU A 181 6.46 11.44 4.85
C GLU A 181 5.14 12.21 4.82
N MET A 182 5.25 13.53 4.98
CA MET A 182 4.11 14.44 4.91
C MET A 182 4.16 15.21 3.59
N ASP A 183 2.98 15.62 3.12
CA ASP A 183 2.89 16.58 2.04
C ASP A 183 3.27 18.00 2.52
N PRO A 184 3.41 19.00 1.63
CA PRO A 184 3.77 20.37 2.03
C PRO A 184 2.75 21.05 2.95
N MET A 185 1.52 20.55 3.04
CA MET A 185 0.45 21.08 3.89
C MET A 185 0.30 20.34 5.23
N GLY A 186 1.14 19.33 5.50
CA GLY A 186 1.17 18.59 6.76
C GLY A 186 0.23 17.38 6.82
N HIS A 187 -0.21 16.87 5.67
CA HIS A 187 -0.97 15.63 5.58
C HIS A 187 -0.04 14.45 5.28
N SER A 188 -0.37 13.25 5.79
CA SER A 188 0.42 12.05 5.45
C SER A 188 0.35 11.77 3.94
N PHE A 189 1.49 11.58 3.29
CA PHE A 189 1.51 11.40 1.83
C PHE A 189 0.75 10.14 1.39
N GLY A 190 0.74 9.10 2.20
CA GLY A 190 -0.07 7.89 1.99
C GLY A 190 0.45 6.94 0.91
N ALA A 191 1.06 7.44 -0.15
CA ALA A 191 1.48 6.62 -1.28
C ALA A 191 2.93 6.10 -1.16
N SER A 192 3.71 6.66 -0.24
CA SER A 192 5.12 6.35 -0.02
C SER A 192 5.56 6.94 1.32
N GLY A 193 6.81 6.69 1.72
CA GLY A 193 7.45 7.40 2.81
C GLY A 193 7.10 6.93 4.22
N LEU A 194 6.49 5.78 4.39
CA LEU A 194 6.36 5.10 5.67
C LEU A 194 7.67 4.34 5.95
N TYR A 195 8.23 4.52 7.16
CA TYR A 195 9.47 3.86 7.58
C TYR A 195 9.17 2.75 8.56
N LEU A 196 9.51 1.50 8.22
CA LEU A 196 9.28 0.33 9.05
C LEU A 196 10.50 -0.58 9.11
N THR A 197 10.64 -1.31 10.21
CA THR A 197 11.54 -2.47 10.30
C THR A 197 10.92 -3.69 9.61
N ILE A 198 11.73 -4.69 9.28
CA ILE A 198 11.25 -5.96 8.72
C ILE A 198 10.21 -6.62 9.63
N GLY A 199 10.42 -6.61 10.95
CA GLY A 199 9.48 -7.16 11.93
C GLY A 199 8.14 -6.40 11.97
N ASN A 200 8.10 -5.13 11.56
CA ASN A 200 6.84 -4.39 11.42
C ASN A 200 6.19 -4.59 10.03
N MET A 201 6.98 -4.74 8.97
CA MET A 201 6.45 -5.06 7.64
C MET A 201 5.69 -6.39 7.64
N ILE A 202 6.25 -7.44 8.26
CA ILE A 202 5.62 -8.77 8.29
C ILE A 202 4.29 -8.78 9.04
N LYS A 203 4.06 -7.87 10.00
CA LYS A 203 2.79 -7.78 10.73
C LYS A 203 1.61 -7.41 9.83
N LEU A 204 1.81 -6.60 8.78
CA LEU A 204 0.78 -6.40 7.75
C LEU A 204 0.41 -7.75 7.09
N GLY A 205 1.42 -8.54 6.72
CA GLY A 205 1.22 -9.86 6.15
C GLY A 205 0.46 -10.79 7.08
N GLN A 206 0.80 -10.81 8.37
CA GLN A 206 0.09 -11.60 9.38
C GLN A 206 -1.37 -11.18 9.55
N LEU A 207 -1.64 -9.87 9.58
CA LEU A 207 -3.00 -9.34 9.69
C LEU A 207 -3.88 -9.82 8.53
N TYR A 208 -3.37 -9.73 7.31
CA TYR A 208 -4.10 -10.16 6.12
C TYR A 208 -4.20 -11.69 6.01
N LEU A 209 -3.16 -12.44 6.39
CA LEU A 209 -3.18 -13.89 6.46
C LEU A 209 -4.21 -14.39 7.50
N GLY A 210 -4.27 -13.73 8.66
CA GLY A 210 -5.22 -14.00 9.75
C GLY A 210 -6.63 -13.44 9.50
N GLN A 211 -6.97 -13.05 8.26
CA GLN A 211 -8.29 -12.50 7.92
C GLN A 211 -8.68 -11.30 8.82
N GLY A 212 -7.73 -10.41 9.06
CA GLY A 212 -7.91 -9.22 9.89
C GLY A 212 -7.83 -9.46 11.38
N ARG A 213 -7.47 -10.68 11.83
CA ARG A 213 -7.27 -11.00 13.23
C ARG A 213 -5.82 -10.79 13.66
N TRP A 214 -5.65 -10.29 14.86
CA TRP A 214 -4.37 -10.17 15.53
C TRP A 214 -4.48 -10.63 16.99
N LYS A 215 -3.68 -11.63 17.39
CA LYS A 215 -3.70 -12.22 18.74
C LYS A 215 -5.12 -12.55 19.24
N GLY A 216 -5.96 -13.09 18.35
CA GLY A 216 -7.35 -13.48 18.65
C GLY A 216 -8.38 -12.34 18.55
N GLN A 217 -7.96 -11.08 18.45
CA GLN A 217 -8.85 -9.93 18.29
C GLN A 217 -9.09 -9.64 16.80
N GLN A 218 -10.35 -9.43 16.40
CA GLN A 218 -10.67 -8.92 15.07
C GLN A 218 -10.37 -7.41 15.03
N LEU A 219 -9.33 -7.01 14.31
CA LEU A 219 -8.98 -5.61 14.08
C LEU A 219 -9.61 -5.10 12.79
N LEU A 220 -9.41 -5.79 11.68
CA LEU A 220 -9.86 -5.41 10.35
C LEU A 220 -10.97 -6.36 9.88
N ASP A 221 -11.98 -5.84 9.20
CA ASP A 221 -13.08 -6.67 8.67
C ASP A 221 -12.55 -7.73 7.68
N PRO A 222 -12.89 -9.02 7.84
CA PRO A 222 -12.54 -10.07 6.89
C PRO A 222 -13.03 -9.79 5.46
N ALA A 223 -14.18 -9.14 5.30
CA ALA A 223 -14.70 -8.76 4.00
C ALA A 223 -13.76 -7.76 3.29
N TRP A 224 -13.17 -6.82 4.04
CA TRP A 224 -12.16 -5.93 3.50
C TRP A 224 -10.89 -6.67 3.09
N VAL A 225 -10.38 -7.57 3.96
CA VAL A 225 -9.18 -8.38 3.65
C VAL A 225 -9.37 -9.14 2.34
N HIS A 226 -10.53 -9.79 2.19
CA HIS A 226 -10.87 -10.52 0.97
C HIS A 226 -10.92 -9.58 -0.25
N ALA A 227 -11.65 -8.46 -0.15
CA ALA A 227 -11.79 -7.51 -1.24
C ALA A 227 -10.45 -6.89 -1.66
N ALA A 228 -9.62 -6.47 -0.69
CA ALA A 228 -8.34 -5.84 -0.95
C ALA A 228 -7.34 -6.79 -1.63
N GLY A 229 -7.32 -8.07 -1.23
CA GLY A 229 -6.47 -9.10 -1.84
C GLY A 229 -7.01 -9.72 -3.12
N ALA A 230 -8.28 -9.50 -3.49
CA ALA A 230 -8.88 -10.01 -4.72
C ALA A 230 -8.42 -9.19 -5.94
N LYS A 231 -8.42 -9.81 -7.13
CA LYS A 231 -8.21 -9.09 -8.40
C LYS A 231 -9.44 -8.21 -8.66
N GLN A 232 -9.27 -6.91 -8.61
CA GLN A 232 -10.30 -5.92 -8.90
C GLN A 232 -10.20 -5.42 -10.34
N ILE A 233 -8.97 -5.31 -10.86
CA ILE A 233 -8.70 -4.83 -12.21
C ILE A 233 -7.50 -5.58 -12.81
N SER A 234 -7.49 -5.74 -14.14
CA SER A 234 -6.32 -6.22 -14.87
C SER A 234 -5.28 -5.11 -15.01
N THR A 235 -4.01 -5.46 -14.88
CA THR A 235 -2.89 -4.55 -15.13
C THR A 235 -2.50 -4.57 -16.60
N GLU A 236 -1.84 -3.50 -17.08
CA GLU A 236 -1.31 -3.46 -18.44
C GLU A 236 -0.14 -4.43 -18.62
N GLY A 237 0.00 -4.94 -19.84
CA GLY A 237 1.06 -5.86 -20.21
C GLY A 237 0.68 -7.35 -20.08
N PRO A 238 1.60 -8.26 -20.45
CA PRO A 238 1.35 -9.70 -20.34
C PRO A 238 1.26 -10.11 -18.88
N GLU A 239 0.22 -10.87 -18.53
CA GLU A 239 0.10 -11.47 -17.21
C GLU A 239 1.17 -12.55 -17.02
N ASP A 240 1.95 -12.46 -15.95
CA ASP A 240 2.88 -13.46 -15.49
C ASP A 240 2.62 -13.81 -14.02
N ARG A 241 3.50 -14.60 -13.39
CA ARG A 241 3.32 -14.97 -11.98
C ARG A 241 3.50 -13.80 -11.01
N TRP A 242 4.07 -12.68 -11.47
CA TRP A 242 4.35 -11.50 -10.68
C TRP A 242 3.33 -10.37 -10.92
N LEU A 243 2.85 -10.23 -12.17
CA LEU A 243 1.90 -9.21 -12.61
C LEU A 243 0.62 -9.85 -13.14
N CYS A 244 -0.31 -10.24 -12.26
CA CYS A 244 -1.57 -10.89 -12.64
C CYS A 244 -2.82 -10.10 -12.25
N GLY A 245 -2.67 -8.80 -12.02
CA GLY A 245 -3.75 -7.88 -11.69
C GLY A 245 -3.50 -7.11 -10.39
N TYR A 246 -4.46 -6.25 -10.06
CA TYR A 246 -4.39 -5.36 -8.91
C TYR A 246 -5.67 -5.43 -8.09
N GLY A 247 -5.53 -5.40 -6.78
CA GLY A 247 -6.63 -5.33 -5.82
C GLY A 247 -6.81 -3.90 -5.30
N TYR A 248 -7.20 -3.74 -4.03
CA TYR A 248 -7.22 -2.42 -3.40
C TYR A 248 -5.85 -2.14 -2.79
N GLN A 249 -4.94 -1.58 -3.61
CA GLN A 249 -3.54 -1.25 -3.29
C GLN A 249 -2.66 -2.47 -2.94
N PHE A 250 -2.99 -3.62 -3.53
CA PHE A 250 -2.20 -4.85 -3.50
C PHE A 250 -2.05 -5.42 -4.90
N TRP A 251 -0.86 -5.89 -5.25
CA TRP A 251 -0.60 -6.62 -6.48
C TRP A 251 -1.01 -8.09 -6.32
N LYS A 252 -1.60 -8.66 -7.36
CA LYS A 252 -1.87 -10.10 -7.41
C LYS A 252 -0.60 -10.88 -7.74
N LEU A 253 -0.50 -12.08 -7.17
CA LEU A 253 0.51 -13.08 -7.52
C LEU A 253 -0.14 -14.26 -8.23
N GLY A 254 0.59 -14.90 -9.14
CA GLY A 254 0.14 -16.06 -9.94
C GLY A 254 0.03 -17.37 -9.16
N TYR A 255 -0.16 -17.29 -7.83
CA TYR A 255 -0.48 -18.42 -6.97
C TYR A 255 -1.90 -18.25 -6.43
N PRO A 256 -2.64 -19.35 -6.23
CA PRO A 256 -4.01 -19.28 -5.75
C PRO A 256 -4.15 -18.44 -4.46
N GLY A 257 -5.06 -17.46 -4.48
CA GLY A 257 -5.33 -16.57 -3.36
C GLY A 257 -4.21 -15.58 -3.01
N ALA A 258 -3.02 -15.69 -3.61
CA ALA A 258 -1.85 -14.91 -3.21
C ALA A 258 -1.86 -13.47 -3.75
N PHE A 259 -1.33 -12.55 -2.93
CA PHE A 259 -1.15 -11.14 -3.26
C PHE A 259 0.02 -10.56 -2.48
N ARG A 260 0.45 -9.36 -2.83
CA ARG A 260 1.58 -8.71 -2.15
C ARG A 260 1.41 -7.20 -2.03
N ALA A 261 1.97 -6.65 -0.96
CA ALA A 261 2.36 -5.26 -0.84
C ALA A 261 3.77 -5.12 -1.43
N ASP A 262 3.99 -4.10 -2.26
CA ASP A 262 5.20 -3.98 -3.07
C ASP A 262 5.71 -2.53 -3.06
N GLY A 263 6.97 -2.36 -2.76
CA GLY A 263 7.66 -1.08 -2.76
C GLY A 263 8.97 -1.14 -3.53
N ALA A 264 9.37 -0.01 -4.08
CA ALA A 264 10.61 0.15 -4.79
C ALA A 264 11.80 -0.44 -4.01
N TYR A 265 12.80 -0.88 -4.73
CA TYR A 265 14.01 -1.50 -4.17
C TYR A 265 13.75 -2.79 -3.36
N GLY A 266 12.70 -3.56 -3.69
CA GLY A 266 12.46 -4.86 -3.06
C GLY A 266 11.90 -4.79 -1.63
N GLN A 267 11.13 -3.75 -1.30
CA GLN A 267 10.39 -3.68 -0.05
C GLN A 267 9.07 -4.45 -0.18
N ILE A 268 9.07 -5.74 0.05
CA ILE A 268 7.97 -6.64 -0.32
C ILE A 268 7.41 -7.35 0.91
N THR A 269 6.08 -7.50 0.94
CA THR A 269 5.38 -8.47 1.80
C THR A 269 4.43 -9.29 0.95
N ALA A 270 4.76 -10.56 0.72
CA ALA A 270 3.91 -11.52 0.03
C ALA A 270 3.02 -12.26 1.04
N ILE A 271 1.73 -12.34 0.74
CA ILE A 271 0.72 -13.06 1.51
C ILE A 271 0.30 -14.29 0.71
N LEU A 272 0.46 -15.48 1.27
CA LEU A 272 0.27 -16.78 0.62
C LEU A 272 -0.77 -17.61 1.40
N PRO A 273 -2.08 -17.29 1.30
CA PRO A 273 -3.11 -17.89 2.16
C PRO A 273 -3.15 -19.42 2.08
N GLU A 274 -3.08 -20.01 0.87
CA GLU A 274 -3.09 -21.46 0.71
C GLU A 274 -1.85 -22.16 1.27
N LYS A 275 -0.76 -21.42 1.47
CA LYS A 275 0.46 -21.93 2.11
C LYS A 275 0.47 -21.69 3.62
N GLY A 276 -0.41 -20.82 4.10
CA GLY A 276 -0.46 -20.40 5.50
C GLY A 276 0.72 -19.55 5.95
N TYR A 277 1.35 -18.79 5.02
CA TYR A 277 2.53 -17.98 5.31
C TYR A 277 2.43 -16.58 4.72
N ALA A 278 3.04 -15.63 5.43
CA ALA A 278 3.46 -14.35 4.89
C ALA A 278 5.00 -14.28 4.89
N VAL A 279 5.57 -13.61 3.89
CA VAL A 279 7.02 -13.42 3.73
C VAL A 279 7.28 -11.97 3.46
N SER A 280 8.13 -11.33 4.26
CA SER A 280 8.62 -9.97 4.02
C SER A 280 10.10 -9.99 3.70
N ILE A 281 10.49 -9.13 2.74
CA ILE A 281 11.88 -8.89 2.36
C ILE A 281 12.12 -7.38 2.42
N GLN A 282 13.28 -6.99 2.93
CA GLN A 282 13.76 -5.61 3.00
C GLN A 282 15.11 -5.53 2.29
N CYS A 283 15.26 -4.57 1.38
CA CYS A 283 16.46 -4.38 0.58
C CYS A 283 16.97 -2.93 0.68
N PRO A 284 18.27 -2.67 0.37
CA PRO A 284 18.82 -1.32 0.36
C PRO A 284 18.28 -0.49 -0.81
N GLU A 285 18.35 0.82 -0.65
CA GLU A 285 18.10 1.78 -1.72
C GLU A 285 19.28 1.84 -2.71
N SER A 286 19.56 0.72 -3.36
CA SER A 286 20.66 0.64 -4.31
C SER A 286 20.31 -0.31 -5.44
N GLY A 287 20.77 0.03 -6.62
CA GLY A 287 20.57 -0.76 -7.83
C GLY A 287 19.69 -0.05 -8.84
N ASP A 288 19.88 -0.41 -10.07
CA ASP A 288 19.01 0.00 -11.16
C ASP A 288 17.65 -0.67 -10.98
N PHE A 289 16.60 0.02 -11.35
CA PHE A 289 15.22 -0.46 -11.31
C PHE A 289 14.93 -1.52 -12.41
N GLU A 290 15.93 -2.25 -12.85
CA GLU A 290 15.75 -3.27 -13.88
C GLU A 290 15.49 -4.67 -13.30
#